data_8ca75e34b034459002ecec846a23aacf
#
_entry.id   8ca75e34b034459002ecec846a23aacf
#
_cell.length_a   1.000
_cell.length_b   1.000
_cell.length_c   1.000
_cell.angle_alpha   90.00
_cell.angle_beta   90.00
_cell.angle_gamma   90.00
#
_symmetry.space_group_name_H-M   'P 1'
#
loop_
_entity.id
_entity.type
_entity.pdbx_description
1 polymer ?
#
loop_
_entity_poly.entity_id
_entity_poly.type
_entity_poly.pdbx_seq_one_letter_code
_entity_poly.pdbx_strand_id
1 'polypeptide(L)'
;MRYFKNGISAVAFILLSRLIAIFTEVRENKVFFVSDVRAELGGNLKDVYDYLDGSYEKVTYLKADRRQITGPGKFLRFVYDMTTAGTILLEDYFRYTSYYSVRPGQQICQLWHGAGAFKKFGYSRAAGNEKIRIHKGYRKYAKAIVSAESIRGCYAEAFGLPPEKVRATGVPRTDLFFDAQKIRETQNALYEEFPQLERKKVVLFAPTYRGLRADDAGYDFDRLNLERIREGLGEDYIFVFKWHPAVYNNILRHKGGEWDPGKYGDFYLDLSEHREINDLLLVTDVLITDYSSVIFDYFFVNKPIVFYAYDREVYADGRGLYYPYEDYLYGPVVTGQQELIRAVREGDMAEEKRAAFEQRFLSACDGHSTERTCKWIFGKEAGTDGNCD
;
A
#
# COMPACT_ATOMS: atom_id res chain seq x y z
N MET A 1 -6.46 -25.59 -17.55
CA MET A 1 -5.35 -25.04 -18.36
C MET A 1 -4.42 -24.06 -17.61
N ARG A 2 -4.94 -23.15 -16.76
CA ARG A 2 -4.13 -22.19 -15.97
C ARG A 2 -3.19 -22.86 -14.95
N TYR A 3 -3.60 -23.94 -14.29
CA TYR A 3 -2.79 -24.69 -13.33
C TYR A 3 -1.61 -25.43 -13.97
N PHE A 4 -1.77 -25.96 -15.18
CA PHE A 4 -0.69 -26.66 -15.90
C PHE A 4 0.42 -25.70 -16.36
N LYS A 5 0.07 -24.52 -16.88
CA LYS A 5 1.03 -23.48 -17.25
C LYS A 5 1.82 -22.95 -16.04
N ASN A 6 1.20 -22.85 -14.86
CA ASN A 6 1.86 -22.42 -13.63
C ASN A 6 2.86 -23.45 -13.10
N GLY A 7 2.59 -24.74 -13.25
CA GLY A 7 3.49 -25.83 -12.83
C GLY A 7 4.76 -25.90 -13.69
N ILE A 8 4.61 -25.81 -15.01
CA ILE A 8 5.74 -25.83 -15.95
C ILE A 8 6.66 -24.62 -15.70
N SER A 9 6.10 -23.44 -15.49
CA SER A 9 6.90 -22.24 -15.21
C SER A 9 7.67 -22.33 -13.88
N ALA A 10 7.11 -23.00 -12.86
CA ALA A 10 7.78 -23.20 -11.59
C ALA A 10 8.96 -24.17 -11.70
N VAL A 11 8.78 -25.30 -12.41
CA VAL A 11 9.86 -26.26 -12.65
C VAL A 11 10.98 -25.63 -13.48
N ALA A 12 10.64 -24.94 -14.56
CA ALA A 12 11.62 -24.22 -15.37
C ALA A 12 12.38 -23.17 -14.55
N PHE A 13 11.70 -22.43 -13.69
CA PHE A 13 12.33 -21.46 -12.79
C PHE A 13 13.34 -22.14 -11.85
N ILE A 14 12.96 -23.25 -11.20
CA ILE A 14 13.84 -23.98 -10.29
C ILE A 14 15.09 -24.48 -11.02
N LEU A 15 14.93 -25.10 -12.18
CA LEU A 15 16.06 -25.66 -12.95
C LEU A 15 17.00 -24.55 -13.46
N LEU A 16 16.44 -23.49 -14.04
CA LEU A 16 17.21 -22.35 -14.56
C LEU A 16 17.93 -21.61 -13.44
N SER A 17 17.27 -21.33 -12.32
CA SER A 17 17.91 -20.63 -11.20
C SER A 17 19.07 -21.42 -10.62
N ARG A 18 18.97 -22.77 -10.52
CA ARG A 18 20.07 -23.62 -10.09
C ARG A 18 21.22 -23.65 -11.11
N LEU A 19 20.88 -23.75 -12.39
CA LEU A 19 21.88 -23.74 -13.46
C LEU A 19 22.65 -22.41 -13.48
N ILE A 20 21.96 -21.29 -13.46
CA ILE A 20 22.56 -19.96 -13.40
C ILE A 20 23.45 -19.82 -12.17
N ALA A 21 22.99 -20.32 -11.02
CA ALA A 21 23.75 -20.25 -9.76
C ALA A 21 25.12 -20.97 -9.83
N ILE A 22 25.27 -21.98 -10.67
CA ILE A 22 26.57 -22.69 -10.87
C ILE A 22 27.58 -21.79 -11.59
N PHE A 23 27.13 -20.98 -12.55
CA PHE A 23 27.98 -20.20 -13.43
C PHE A 23 28.09 -18.71 -13.09
N THR A 24 27.43 -18.27 -12.01
CA THR A 24 27.38 -16.86 -11.65
C THR A 24 27.59 -16.64 -10.16
N GLU A 25 28.09 -15.47 -9.81
CA GLU A 25 28.20 -15.01 -8.44
C GLU A 25 27.03 -14.10 -8.07
N VAL A 26 26.78 -13.94 -6.77
CA VAL A 26 25.87 -12.94 -6.22
C VAL A 26 26.59 -11.59 -6.25
N ARG A 27 25.95 -10.57 -6.79
CA ARG A 27 26.46 -9.21 -6.85
C ARG A 27 25.84 -8.38 -5.72
N GLU A 28 26.65 -8.04 -4.74
CA GLU A 28 26.19 -7.36 -3.51
C GLU A 28 25.52 -6.02 -3.82
N ASN A 29 26.03 -5.28 -4.82
CA ASN A 29 25.46 -4.00 -5.25
C ASN A 29 24.28 -4.12 -6.21
N LYS A 30 23.83 -5.32 -6.55
CA LYS A 30 22.65 -5.51 -7.40
C LYS A 30 21.39 -5.65 -6.55
N VAL A 31 20.44 -4.76 -6.79
CA VAL A 31 19.14 -4.72 -6.10
C VAL A 31 18.02 -5.03 -7.08
N PHE A 32 17.20 -6.02 -6.74
CA PHE A 32 16.08 -6.48 -7.55
C PHE A 32 14.76 -6.07 -6.89
N PHE A 33 14.09 -5.08 -7.45
CA PHE A 33 12.83 -4.51 -6.99
C PHE A 33 11.66 -5.25 -7.62
N VAL A 34 10.79 -5.83 -6.81
CA VAL A 34 9.75 -6.75 -7.29
C VAL A 34 8.37 -6.36 -6.79
N SER A 35 7.43 -6.22 -7.72
CA SER A 35 6.00 -6.12 -7.41
C SER A 35 5.14 -6.89 -8.42
N ASP A 36 4.32 -7.82 -7.93
CA ASP A 36 3.28 -8.52 -8.71
C ASP A 36 1.98 -7.69 -8.81
N VAL A 37 1.89 -6.59 -8.08
CA VAL A 37 0.69 -5.74 -7.96
C VAL A 37 0.83 -4.48 -8.78
N ARG A 38 1.97 -3.79 -8.69
CA ARG A 38 2.23 -2.53 -9.37
C ARG A 38 2.60 -2.74 -10.84
N ALA A 39 2.02 -1.93 -11.71
CA ALA A 39 2.40 -1.90 -13.13
C ALA A 39 3.60 -0.98 -13.39
N GLU A 40 3.84 -0.03 -12.50
CA GLU A 40 4.95 0.93 -12.50
C GLU A 40 5.59 0.96 -11.12
N LEU A 41 6.82 1.45 -11.05
CA LEU A 41 7.53 1.60 -9.79
C LEU A 41 6.86 2.72 -8.97
N GLY A 42 6.52 2.43 -7.71
CA GLY A 42 5.83 3.35 -6.81
C GLY A 42 5.93 2.92 -5.35
N GLY A 43 5.38 3.72 -4.45
CA GLY A 43 5.36 3.43 -3.01
C GLY A 43 6.73 3.15 -2.44
N ASN A 44 6.83 2.26 -1.46
CA ASN A 44 8.08 1.97 -0.74
C ASN A 44 9.24 1.55 -1.65
N LEU A 45 8.94 0.82 -2.74
CA LEU A 45 9.97 0.40 -3.68
C LEU A 45 10.57 1.60 -4.42
N LYS A 46 9.75 2.58 -4.82
CA LYS A 46 10.21 3.78 -5.52
C LYS A 46 11.10 4.63 -4.63
N ASP A 47 10.71 4.89 -3.39
CA ASP A 47 11.47 5.72 -2.48
C ASP A 47 12.85 5.12 -2.19
N VAL A 48 12.92 3.80 -1.96
CA VAL A 48 14.21 3.10 -1.83
C VAL A 48 15.00 3.13 -3.15
N TYR A 49 14.34 2.97 -4.30
CA TYR A 49 14.99 3.01 -5.61
C TYR A 49 15.63 4.38 -5.90
N ASP A 50 14.90 5.45 -5.58
CA ASP A 50 15.37 6.83 -5.81
C ASP A 50 16.49 7.21 -4.81
N TYR A 51 16.44 6.69 -3.58
CA TYR A 51 17.43 6.96 -2.55
C TYR A 51 18.80 6.30 -2.84
N LEU A 52 18.81 5.12 -3.46
CA LEU A 52 20.05 4.43 -3.80
C LEU A 52 20.79 5.17 -4.93
N ASP A 53 22.07 5.40 -4.75
CA ASP A 53 22.93 6.10 -5.73
C ASP A 53 23.31 5.23 -6.93
N GLY A 54 24.19 5.75 -7.80
CA GLY A 54 24.64 5.09 -9.03
C GLY A 54 25.60 3.91 -8.80
N SER A 55 26.05 3.66 -7.56
CA SER A 55 26.88 2.49 -7.23
C SER A 55 26.09 1.19 -7.22
N TYR A 56 24.75 1.30 -7.15
CA TYR A 56 23.85 0.14 -7.18
C TYR A 56 23.33 -0.15 -8.58
N GLU A 57 23.42 -1.41 -8.99
CA GLU A 57 22.70 -1.93 -10.17
C GLU A 57 21.24 -2.16 -9.79
N LYS A 58 20.35 -1.29 -10.22
CA LYS A 58 18.92 -1.33 -9.89
C LYS A 58 18.13 -2.00 -11.01
N VAL A 59 17.50 -3.13 -10.72
CA VAL A 59 16.69 -3.89 -11.67
C VAL A 59 15.27 -4.02 -11.15
N THR A 60 14.28 -3.77 -12.00
CA THR A 60 12.86 -3.85 -11.63
C THR A 60 12.18 -5.05 -12.29
N TYR A 61 11.22 -5.64 -11.59
CA TYR A 61 10.27 -6.63 -12.11
C TYR A 61 8.88 -6.31 -11.59
N LEU A 62 8.04 -5.77 -12.46
CA LEU A 62 6.71 -5.27 -12.12
C LEU A 62 5.62 -6.09 -12.82
N LYS A 63 4.37 -5.88 -12.43
CA LYS A 63 3.21 -6.58 -13.01
C LYS A 63 3.09 -6.43 -14.54
N ALA A 64 3.51 -5.29 -15.08
CA ALA A 64 3.57 -5.06 -16.52
C ALA A 64 4.54 -6.02 -17.20
N ASP A 65 5.72 -6.23 -16.61
CA ASP A 65 6.75 -7.15 -17.10
C ASP A 65 6.25 -8.59 -17.10
N ARG A 66 5.50 -8.98 -16.07
CA ARG A 66 4.89 -10.30 -15.96
C ARG A 66 3.98 -10.63 -17.14
N ARG A 67 3.26 -9.65 -17.70
CA ARG A 67 2.46 -9.84 -18.90
C ARG A 67 3.31 -9.97 -20.16
N GLN A 68 4.49 -9.39 -20.14
CA GLN A 68 5.44 -9.38 -21.24
C GLN A 68 6.42 -10.56 -21.22
N ILE A 69 6.52 -11.32 -20.12
CA ILE A 69 7.34 -12.56 -20.04
C ILE A 69 6.64 -13.68 -20.84
N THR A 70 6.35 -13.42 -22.10
CA THR A 70 5.79 -14.39 -23.03
C THR A 70 6.85 -15.10 -23.87
N GLY A 71 8.12 -14.70 -23.75
CA GLY A 71 9.23 -15.26 -24.49
C GLY A 71 10.32 -15.87 -23.59
N PRO A 72 11.00 -16.92 -24.04
CA PRO A 72 12.03 -17.63 -23.26
C PRO A 72 13.19 -16.70 -22.82
N GLY A 73 13.57 -15.73 -23.64
CA GLY A 73 14.64 -14.78 -23.33
C GLY A 73 14.31 -13.84 -22.17
N LYS A 74 13.09 -13.31 -22.13
CA LYS A 74 12.65 -12.44 -21.01
C LYS A 74 12.54 -13.23 -19.71
N PHE A 75 12.06 -14.46 -19.75
CA PHE A 75 12.01 -15.33 -18.58
C PHE A 75 13.41 -15.68 -18.09
N LEU A 76 14.33 -15.99 -18.98
CA LEU A 76 15.73 -16.26 -18.63
C LEU A 76 16.36 -15.02 -17.96
N ARG A 77 16.12 -13.82 -18.50
CA ARG A 77 16.60 -12.57 -17.92
C ARG A 77 16.07 -12.35 -16.51
N PHE A 78 14.78 -12.54 -16.30
CA PHE A 78 14.15 -12.46 -14.97
C PHE A 78 14.80 -13.43 -13.98
N VAL A 79 14.98 -14.70 -14.36
CA VAL A 79 15.61 -15.71 -13.50
C VAL A 79 17.07 -15.34 -13.20
N TYR A 80 17.80 -14.85 -14.22
CA TYR A 80 19.16 -14.37 -14.07
C TYR A 80 19.27 -13.21 -13.08
N ASP A 81 18.43 -12.19 -13.25
CA ASP A 81 18.44 -11.02 -12.40
C ASP A 81 18.10 -11.37 -10.94
N MET A 82 17.08 -12.21 -10.72
CA MET A 82 16.74 -12.70 -9.38
C MET A 82 17.86 -13.55 -8.76
N THR A 83 18.58 -14.36 -9.57
CA THR A 83 19.61 -15.28 -9.08
C THR A 83 20.93 -14.57 -8.78
N THR A 84 21.21 -13.45 -9.42
CA THR A 84 22.44 -12.68 -9.25
C THR A 84 22.34 -11.46 -8.35
N ALA A 85 21.12 -11.03 -7.98
CA ALA A 85 20.94 -9.88 -7.09
C ALA A 85 21.37 -10.20 -5.66
N GLY A 86 22.12 -9.32 -5.02
CA GLY A 86 22.46 -9.39 -3.60
C GLY A 86 21.26 -9.11 -2.69
N THR A 87 20.43 -8.16 -3.10
CA THR A 87 19.21 -7.83 -2.36
C THR A 87 17.98 -7.91 -3.26
N ILE A 88 16.94 -8.58 -2.78
CA ILE A 88 15.62 -8.66 -3.41
C ILE A 88 14.64 -7.93 -2.50
N LEU A 89 14.03 -6.85 -3.00
CA LEU A 89 13.05 -6.04 -2.29
C LEU A 89 11.64 -6.36 -2.75
N LEU A 90 10.76 -6.61 -1.80
CA LEU A 90 9.36 -6.96 -2.03
C LEU A 90 8.44 -5.99 -1.29
N GLU A 91 7.27 -5.67 -1.87
CA GLU A 91 6.19 -4.95 -1.18
C GLU A 91 4.95 -5.82 -0.95
N ASP A 92 4.91 -7.01 -1.54
CA ASP A 92 3.83 -7.98 -1.43
C ASP A 92 4.38 -9.41 -1.40
N TYR A 93 3.45 -10.40 -1.28
CA TYR A 93 3.82 -11.79 -1.45
C TYR A 93 4.19 -12.09 -2.90
N PHE A 94 5.44 -12.43 -3.13
CA PHE A 94 5.93 -12.79 -4.45
C PHE A 94 6.05 -14.31 -4.60
N ARG A 95 5.23 -14.91 -5.46
CA ARG A 95 5.10 -16.37 -5.57
C ARG A 95 6.39 -17.11 -5.89
N TYR A 96 7.31 -16.52 -6.66
CA TYR A 96 8.56 -17.18 -7.01
C TYR A 96 9.49 -17.38 -5.83
N THR A 97 9.34 -16.61 -4.76
CA THR A 97 10.07 -16.87 -3.51
C THR A 97 9.80 -18.26 -2.96
N SER A 98 8.61 -18.84 -3.19
CA SER A 98 8.29 -20.21 -2.76
C SER A 98 9.11 -21.28 -3.45
N TYR A 99 9.57 -21.05 -4.65
CA TYR A 99 10.32 -21.98 -5.49
C TYR A 99 11.83 -21.69 -5.48
N TYR A 100 12.21 -20.51 -5.06
CA TYR A 100 13.60 -20.03 -5.10
C TYR A 100 14.43 -20.56 -3.93
N SER A 101 15.69 -20.89 -4.20
CA SER A 101 16.69 -21.19 -3.15
C SER A 101 17.58 -19.97 -3.00
N VAL A 102 17.45 -19.27 -1.86
CA VAL A 102 18.30 -18.11 -1.54
C VAL A 102 19.75 -18.54 -1.46
N ARG A 103 20.62 -17.82 -2.14
CA ARG A 103 22.07 -18.13 -2.20
C ARG A 103 22.81 -17.49 -1.02
N PRO A 104 23.98 -18.01 -0.62
CA PRO A 104 24.88 -17.29 0.29
C PRO A 104 25.16 -15.86 -0.23
N GLY A 105 25.12 -14.88 0.64
CA GLY A 105 25.28 -13.47 0.27
C GLY A 105 24.03 -12.77 -0.27
N GLN A 106 22.92 -13.48 -0.46
CA GLN A 106 21.64 -12.88 -0.84
C GLN A 106 20.74 -12.65 0.36
N GLN A 107 19.91 -11.59 0.27
CA GLN A 107 18.83 -11.36 1.21
C GLN A 107 17.51 -11.02 0.47
N ILE A 108 16.39 -11.47 1.03
CA ILE A 108 15.05 -11.06 0.59
C ILE A 108 14.45 -10.21 1.69
N CYS A 109 14.15 -8.94 1.40
CA CYS A 109 13.62 -8.00 2.36
C CYS A 109 12.19 -7.59 1.99
N GLN A 110 11.30 -7.56 2.98
CA GLN A 110 9.90 -7.21 2.83
C GLN A 110 9.66 -5.78 3.31
N LEU A 111 9.35 -4.87 2.39
CA LEU A 111 9.01 -3.49 2.70
C LEU A 111 7.52 -3.29 3.02
N TRP A 112 6.68 -4.27 2.63
CA TRP A 112 5.24 -4.20 2.68
C TRP A 112 4.69 -3.02 1.88
N HIS A 113 3.36 -2.84 1.89
CA HIS A 113 2.68 -1.81 1.08
C HIS A 113 1.83 -0.84 1.91
N GLY A 114 2.00 -0.82 3.24
CA GLY A 114 1.24 0.04 4.15
C GLY A 114 1.95 0.28 5.46
N ALA A 115 1.60 1.39 6.09
CA ALA A 115 1.93 1.67 7.48
C ALA A 115 0.94 1.01 8.44
N GLY A 116 1.26 0.98 9.71
CA GLY A 116 0.42 0.43 10.78
C GLY A 116 0.22 -1.09 10.71
N ALA A 117 -0.66 -1.58 11.56
CA ALA A 117 -1.12 -2.97 11.58
C ALA A 117 -2.62 -2.99 11.80
N PHE A 118 -3.40 -3.03 10.71
CA PHE A 118 -4.85 -2.94 10.76
C PHE A 118 -5.50 -4.32 10.70
N LYS A 119 -5.59 -4.90 9.51
CA LYS A 119 -6.16 -6.22 9.25
C LYS A 119 -5.11 -7.31 9.39
N LYS A 120 -5.47 -8.44 9.97
CA LYS A 120 -4.61 -9.63 10.02
C LYS A 120 -4.27 -10.10 8.61
N PHE A 121 -3.02 -10.45 8.40
CA PHE A 121 -2.51 -10.97 7.13
C PHE A 121 -1.49 -12.09 7.36
N GLY A 122 -0.99 -12.69 6.30
CA GLY A 122 0.02 -13.73 6.40
C GLY A 122 -0.41 -14.89 7.32
N TYR A 123 0.48 -15.31 8.21
CA TYR A 123 0.20 -16.39 9.15
C TYR A 123 -0.85 -16.05 10.19
N SER A 124 -1.02 -14.79 10.54
CA SER A 124 -2.05 -14.35 11.49
C SER A 124 -3.48 -14.59 10.96
N ARG A 125 -3.63 -14.79 9.65
CA ARG A 125 -4.91 -15.00 8.98
C ARG A 125 -5.02 -16.31 8.22
N ALA A 126 -3.92 -16.75 7.58
CA ALA A 126 -3.93 -17.87 6.66
C ALA A 126 -4.29 -19.20 7.36
N ALA A 127 -5.11 -20.03 6.72
CA ALA A 127 -5.49 -21.35 7.18
C ALA A 127 -5.30 -22.41 6.08
N GLY A 128 -5.20 -23.67 6.45
CA GLY A 128 -5.15 -24.81 5.54
C GLY A 128 -4.06 -24.69 4.46
N ASN A 129 -4.44 -24.95 3.22
CA ASN A 129 -3.52 -24.93 2.06
C ASN A 129 -2.86 -23.57 1.80
N GLU A 130 -3.53 -22.46 2.16
CA GLU A 130 -2.96 -21.13 2.03
C GLU A 130 -1.75 -20.97 2.95
N LYS A 131 -1.85 -21.42 4.21
CA LYS A 131 -0.75 -21.40 5.17
C LYS A 131 0.48 -22.17 4.66
N ILE A 132 0.27 -23.33 4.04
CA ILE A 132 1.35 -24.11 3.44
C ILE A 132 2.00 -23.36 2.27
N ARG A 133 1.21 -22.70 1.44
CA ARG A 133 1.69 -21.94 0.29
C ARG A 133 2.57 -20.77 0.69
N ILE A 134 2.12 -19.94 1.62
CA ILE A 134 2.87 -18.75 2.06
C ILE A 134 4.14 -19.13 2.85
N HIS A 135 4.08 -20.23 3.61
CA HIS A 135 5.23 -20.71 4.40
C HIS A 135 6.50 -20.88 3.58
N LYS A 136 6.39 -21.48 2.39
CA LYS A 136 7.56 -21.71 1.51
C LYS A 136 8.23 -20.41 1.05
N GLY A 137 7.50 -19.31 0.96
CA GLY A 137 8.04 -18.00 0.60
C GLY A 137 8.51 -17.21 1.83
N TYR A 138 7.67 -17.05 2.83
CA TYR A 138 7.92 -16.19 4.00
C TYR A 138 9.14 -16.59 4.81
N ARG A 139 9.38 -17.90 5.00
CA ARG A 139 10.58 -18.41 5.70
C ARG A 139 11.91 -17.96 5.09
N LYS A 140 11.90 -17.38 3.89
CA LYS A 140 13.09 -16.91 3.18
C LYS A 140 13.35 -15.42 3.35
N TYR A 141 12.41 -14.71 3.99
CA TYR A 141 12.62 -13.31 4.29
C TYR A 141 13.74 -13.17 5.31
N ALA A 142 14.67 -12.30 5.00
CA ALA A 142 15.78 -11.97 5.89
C ALA A 142 15.42 -10.82 6.82
N LYS A 143 14.64 -9.85 6.31
CA LYS A 143 14.29 -8.62 7.01
C LYS A 143 12.87 -8.18 6.61
N ALA A 144 12.18 -7.51 7.54
CA ALA A 144 10.95 -6.77 7.28
C ALA A 144 10.93 -5.45 8.06
N ILE A 145 10.22 -4.44 7.55
CA ILE A 145 10.11 -3.12 8.17
C ILE A 145 8.71 -2.87 8.72
N VAL A 146 8.61 -1.98 9.72
CA VAL A 146 7.34 -1.52 10.28
C VAL A 146 7.39 -0.04 10.65
N SER A 147 6.22 0.57 10.80
CA SER A 147 6.04 2.00 11.10
C SER A 147 6.17 2.35 12.59
N ALA A 148 6.15 1.36 13.49
CA ALA A 148 6.33 1.56 14.93
C ALA A 148 6.83 0.29 15.62
N GLU A 149 7.56 0.44 16.73
CA GLU A 149 8.06 -0.68 17.50
C GLU A 149 6.92 -1.51 18.14
N SER A 150 5.85 -0.87 18.56
CA SER A 150 4.66 -1.49 19.16
C SER A 150 3.96 -2.53 18.29
N ILE A 151 4.05 -2.40 16.96
CA ILE A 151 3.44 -3.32 16.00
C ILE A 151 4.41 -4.34 15.41
N ARG A 152 5.67 -4.32 15.83
CA ARG A 152 6.70 -5.27 15.36
C ARG A 152 6.26 -6.73 15.51
N GLY A 153 5.63 -7.04 16.63
CA GLY A 153 5.10 -8.38 16.92
C GLY A 153 4.05 -8.84 15.92
N CYS A 154 3.18 -7.95 15.44
CA CYS A 154 2.16 -8.26 14.42
C CYS A 154 2.79 -8.72 13.10
N TYR A 155 3.85 -8.04 12.66
CA TYR A 155 4.55 -8.38 11.43
C TYR A 155 5.44 -9.62 11.58
N ALA A 156 6.09 -9.77 12.74
CA ALA A 156 6.85 -10.97 13.07
C ALA A 156 5.96 -12.22 13.01
N GLU A 157 4.78 -12.17 13.63
CA GLU A 157 3.78 -13.23 13.54
C GLU A 157 3.31 -13.45 12.10
N ALA A 158 2.91 -12.38 11.42
CA ALA A 158 2.34 -12.47 10.07
C ALA A 158 3.30 -13.08 9.04
N PHE A 159 4.58 -12.77 9.12
CA PHE A 159 5.61 -13.32 8.23
C PHE A 159 6.29 -14.58 8.79
N GLY A 160 6.04 -14.94 10.06
CA GLY A 160 6.72 -16.03 10.73
C GLY A 160 8.22 -15.77 10.88
N LEU A 161 8.58 -14.53 11.15
CA LEU A 161 9.96 -14.08 11.37
C LEU A 161 10.27 -13.94 12.85
N PRO A 162 11.52 -14.21 13.27
CA PRO A 162 11.99 -13.80 14.58
C PRO A 162 11.87 -12.26 14.71
N PRO A 163 11.47 -11.72 15.87
CA PRO A 163 11.27 -10.27 16.05
C PRO A 163 12.50 -9.42 15.69
N GLU A 164 13.72 -9.91 15.89
CA GLU A 164 14.95 -9.21 15.56
C GLU A 164 15.15 -8.98 14.04
N LYS A 165 14.41 -9.71 13.20
CA LYS A 165 14.39 -9.54 11.74
C LYS A 165 13.31 -8.55 11.28
N VAL A 166 12.54 -8.00 12.19
CA VAL A 166 11.53 -6.96 11.92
C VAL A 166 11.95 -5.70 12.64
N ARG A 167 12.12 -4.59 11.92
CA ARG A 167 12.63 -3.35 12.49
C ARG A 167 11.68 -2.17 12.26
N ALA A 168 11.51 -1.35 13.28
CA ALA A 168 10.78 -0.10 13.18
C ALA A 168 11.68 0.98 12.55
N THR A 169 11.79 0.96 11.23
CA THR A 169 12.51 1.97 10.44
C THR A 169 11.61 3.12 10.01
N GLY A 170 10.30 2.99 10.22
CA GLY A 170 9.28 3.71 9.48
C GLY A 170 9.00 3.03 8.14
N VAL A 171 8.16 3.65 7.34
CA VAL A 171 7.73 3.14 6.03
C VAL A 171 8.09 4.18 4.97
N PRO A 172 8.97 3.87 3.99
CA PRO A 172 9.55 4.85 3.06
C PRO A 172 8.54 5.80 2.43
N ARG A 173 7.41 5.31 1.93
CA ARG A 173 6.40 6.15 1.27
C ARG A 173 5.78 7.23 2.16
N THR A 174 5.94 7.13 3.49
CA THR A 174 5.45 8.17 4.40
C THR A 174 6.33 9.41 4.42
N ASP A 175 7.58 9.32 3.93
CA ASP A 175 8.49 10.45 3.87
C ASP A 175 7.99 11.55 2.93
N LEU A 176 7.11 11.21 1.97
CA LEU A 176 6.40 12.18 1.11
C LEU A 176 5.71 13.28 1.92
N PHE A 177 5.09 12.94 3.04
CA PHE A 177 4.31 13.89 3.86
C PHE A 177 5.19 14.88 4.64
N PHE A 178 6.50 14.68 4.65
CA PHE A 178 7.49 15.57 5.28
C PHE A 178 8.33 16.37 4.26
N ASP A 179 8.15 16.11 2.96
CA ASP A 179 8.86 16.81 1.88
C ASP A 179 7.97 17.91 1.29
N ALA A 180 8.16 19.13 1.79
CA ALA A 180 7.36 20.27 1.36
C ALA A 180 7.47 20.60 -0.14
N GLN A 181 8.58 20.22 -0.80
CA GLN A 181 8.72 20.42 -2.24
C GLN A 181 7.89 19.39 -3.01
N LYS A 182 8.02 18.11 -2.69
CA LYS A 182 7.24 17.05 -3.32
C LYS A 182 5.73 17.21 -3.09
N ILE A 183 5.34 17.66 -1.87
CA ILE A 183 3.94 17.97 -1.57
C ILE A 183 3.43 19.02 -2.57
N ARG A 184 4.13 20.16 -2.71
CA ARG A 184 3.71 21.21 -3.64
C ARG A 184 3.68 20.76 -5.09
N GLU A 185 4.71 20.03 -5.53
CA GLU A 185 4.78 19.50 -6.90
C GLU A 185 3.59 18.58 -7.20
N THR A 186 3.27 17.67 -6.26
CA THR A 186 2.13 16.74 -6.39
C THR A 186 0.80 17.48 -6.39
N GLN A 187 0.62 18.46 -5.48
CA GLN A 187 -0.59 19.28 -5.42
C GLN A 187 -0.80 20.05 -6.71
N ASN A 188 0.24 20.74 -7.22
CA ASN A 188 0.16 21.49 -8.46
C ASN A 188 -0.20 20.61 -9.66
N ALA A 189 0.40 19.45 -9.79
CA ALA A 189 0.06 18.49 -10.85
C ALA A 189 -1.41 18.06 -10.80
N LEU A 190 -1.95 17.81 -9.60
CA LEU A 190 -3.37 17.49 -9.43
C LEU A 190 -4.29 18.67 -9.73
N TYR A 191 -3.91 19.89 -9.35
CA TYR A 191 -4.69 21.09 -9.62
C TYR A 191 -4.67 21.49 -11.12
N GLU A 192 -3.58 21.23 -11.83
CA GLU A 192 -3.52 21.38 -13.28
C GLU A 192 -4.45 20.39 -13.99
N GLU A 193 -4.49 19.14 -13.56
CA GLU A 193 -5.35 18.11 -14.14
C GLU A 193 -6.83 18.27 -13.72
N PHE A 194 -7.07 18.66 -12.45
CA PHE A 194 -8.39 18.79 -11.83
C PHE A 194 -8.53 20.14 -11.10
N PRO A 195 -8.74 21.28 -11.83
CA PRO A 195 -8.75 22.63 -11.23
C PRO A 195 -9.80 22.84 -10.14
N GLN A 196 -10.87 22.04 -10.14
CA GLN A 196 -11.90 22.09 -9.10
C GLN A 196 -11.40 21.67 -7.72
N LEU A 197 -10.32 20.88 -7.63
CA LEU A 197 -9.73 20.48 -6.35
C LEU A 197 -9.04 21.64 -5.63
N GLU A 198 -8.56 22.65 -6.35
CA GLU A 198 -7.98 23.85 -5.75
C GLU A 198 -9.04 24.85 -5.25
N ARG A 199 -10.19 24.87 -5.93
CA ARG A 199 -11.23 25.90 -5.71
C ARG A 199 -12.23 25.54 -4.61
N LYS A 200 -12.31 24.26 -4.24
CA LYS A 200 -13.31 23.74 -3.30
C LYS A 200 -12.65 22.93 -2.20
N LYS A 201 -13.32 22.82 -1.06
CA LYS A 201 -12.90 21.88 0.00
C LYS A 201 -13.09 20.45 -0.47
N VAL A 202 -12.03 19.67 -0.47
CA VAL A 202 -12.01 18.29 -0.98
C VAL A 202 -12.42 17.31 0.11
N VAL A 203 -13.53 16.61 -0.10
CA VAL A 203 -13.95 15.46 0.71
C VAL A 203 -13.61 14.20 -0.05
N LEU A 204 -12.61 13.46 0.41
CA LEU A 204 -12.22 12.19 -0.21
C LEU A 204 -12.97 11.03 0.45
N PHE A 205 -13.76 10.30 -0.33
CA PHE A 205 -14.44 9.08 0.10
C PHE A 205 -13.67 7.84 -0.39
N ALA A 206 -12.97 7.18 0.53
CA ALA A 206 -12.11 6.04 0.25
C ALA A 206 -12.47 4.81 1.12
N PRO A 207 -13.63 4.18 0.90
CA PRO A 207 -14.10 3.08 1.71
C PRO A 207 -13.42 1.77 1.37
N THR A 208 -13.43 0.84 2.32
CA THR A 208 -13.08 -0.56 2.07
C THR A 208 -14.22 -1.26 1.34
N TYR A 209 -13.89 -2.15 0.42
CA TYR A 209 -14.88 -3.01 -0.25
C TYR A 209 -15.47 -4.05 0.71
N ARG A 210 -16.71 -4.46 0.41
CA ARG A 210 -17.39 -5.61 1.04
C ARG A 210 -17.23 -6.83 0.14
N GLY A 211 -17.32 -8.01 0.73
CA GLY A 211 -17.06 -9.28 0.05
C GLY A 211 -15.77 -9.95 0.50
N LEU A 212 -15.65 -11.24 0.25
CA LEU A 212 -14.49 -12.07 0.66
C LEU A 212 -13.39 -12.08 -0.39
N ARG A 213 -13.75 -11.88 -1.65
CA ARG A 213 -12.86 -11.94 -2.82
C ARG A 213 -13.03 -10.70 -3.70
N ALA A 214 -12.10 -10.50 -4.63
CA ALA A 214 -12.19 -9.42 -5.61
C ALA A 214 -13.37 -9.58 -6.59
N ASP A 215 -13.83 -10.81 -6.81
CA ASP A 215 -14.93 -11.09 -7.74
C ASP A 215 -16.32 -10.77 -7.14
N ASP A 216 -16.42 -10.79 -5.80
CA ASP A 216 -17.62 -10.42 -5.05
C ASP A 216 -17.50 -9.07 -4.34
N ALA A 217 -16.47 -8.29 -4.71
CA ALA A 217 -16.24 -6.99 -4.13
C ALA A 217 -17.34 -6.00 -4.52
N GLY A 218 -17.98 -5.40 -3.52
CA GLY A 218 -19.05 -4.43 -3.71
C GLY A 218 -19.05 -3.37 -2.62
N TYR A 219 -19.99 -2.47 -2.73
CA TYR A 219 -20.34 -1.48 -1.72
C TYR A 219 -21.86 -1.33 -1.67
N ASP A 220 -22.43 -1.02 -0.51
CA ASP A 220 -23.85 -0.76 -0.34
C ASP A 220 -24.15 0.70 -0.74
N PHE A 221 -24.45 0.92 -2.03
CA PHE A 221 -24.69 2.27 -2.59
C PHE A 221 -25.96 2.94 -2.03
N ASP A 222 -26.90 2.19 -1.47
CA ASP A 222 -28.10 2.74 -0.83
C ASP A 222 -27.75 3.54 0.43
N ARG A 223 -26.56 3.36 0.97
CA ARG A 223 -26.01 4.16 2.07
C ARG A 223 -25.55 5.55 1.65
N LEU A 224 -25.48 5.83 0.35
CA LEU A 224 -25.02 7.11 -0.20
C LEU A 224 -26.12 7.74 -1.05
N ASN A 225 -27.02 8.50 -0.41
CA ASN A 225 -27.95 9.34 -1.15
C ASN A 225 -27.19 10.59 -1.62
N LEU A 226 -26.84 10.60 -2.92
CA LEU A 226 -25.98 11.63 -3.53
C LEU A 226 -26.61 13.02 -3.47
N GLU A 227 -27.93 13.14 -3.67
CA GLU A 227 -28.63 14.42 -3.60
C GLU A 227 -28.51 15.03 -2.20
N ARG A 228 -28.80 14.27 -1.16
CA ARG A 228 -28.72 14.74 0.23
C ARG A 228 -27.29 15.11 0.64
N ILE A 229 -26.26 14.38 0.16
CA ILE A 229 -24.86 14.72 0.43
C ILE A 229 -24.54 16.07 -0.21
N ARG A 230 -24.90 16.27 -1.49
CA ARG A 230 -24.68 17.52 -2.20
C ARG A 230 -25.40 18.69 -1.52
N GLU A 231 -26.67 18.54 -1.21
CA GLU A 231 -27.46 19.57 -0.52
C GLU A 231 -26.89 19.90 0.87
N GLY A 232 -26.47 18.86 1.61
CA GLY A 232 -25.96 19.00 2.97
C GLY A 232 -24.59 19.63 3.04
N LEU A 233 -23.69 19.38 2.09
CA LEU A 233 -22.36 19.96 2.05
C LEU A 233 -22.35 21.34 1.35
N GLY A 234 -23.17 21.53 0.31
CA GLY A 234 -23.25 22.75 -0.44
C GLY A 234 -22.15 22.93 -1.49
N GLU A 235 -22.10 24.10 -2.13
CA GLU A 235 -21.23 24.35 -3.29
C GLU A 235 -19.77 24.58 -2.94
N ASP A 236 -19.43 24.83 -1.67
CA ASP A 236 -18.06 25.03 -1.19
C ASP A 236 -17.23 23.74 -1.18
N TYR A 237 -17.88 22.60 -1.38
CA TYR A 237 -17.26 21.28 -1.33
C TYR A 237 -17.24 20.60 -2.70
N ILE A 238 -16.25 19.73 -2.89
CA ILE A 238 -16.22 18.71 -3.92
C ILE A 238 -16.07 17.34 -3.27
N PHE A 239 -16.90 16.39 -3.69
CA PHE A 239 -16.87 15.03 -3.16
C PHE A 239 -16.17 14.09 -4.12
N VAL A 240 -15.00 13.58 -3.72
CA VAL A 240 -14.12 12.75 -4.56
C VAL A 240 -14.27 11.29 -4.17
N PHE A 241 -14.60 10.44 -5.13
CA PHE A 241 -14.61 9.00 -4.94
C PHE A 241 -13.25 8.39 -5.26
N LYS A 242 -12.78 7.52 -4.36
CA LYS A 242 -11.61 6.67 -4.55
C LYS A 242 -11.97 5.23 -4.20
N TRP A 243 -12.67 4.58 -5.09
CA TRP A 243 -13.06 3.18 -4.93
C TRP A 243 -11.86 2.26 -4.97
N HIS A 244 -11.91 1.21 -4.16
CA HIS A 244 -10.96 0.11 -4.31
C HIS A 244 -11.05 -0.47 -5.73
N PRO A 245 -9.94 -0.82 -6.40
CA PRO A 245 -9.96 -1.29 -7.80
C PRO A 245 -10.94 -2.45 -8.08
N ALA A 246 -11.17 -3.33 -7.11
CA ALA A 246 -12.14 -4.42 -7.26
C ALA A 246 -13.58 -3.91 -7.36
N VAL A 247 -13.96 -2.91 -6.54
CA VAL A 247 -15.30 -2.28 -6.60
C VAL A 247 -15.44 -1.46 -7.87
N TYR A 248 -14.45 -0.65 -8.19
CA TYR A 248 -14.46 0.18 -9.39
C TYR A 248 -14.66 -0.63 -10.67
N ASN A 249 -13.94 -1.73 -10.82
CA ASN A 249 -14.13 -2.64 -11.95
C ASN A 249 -15.54 -3.24 -12.02
N ASN A 250 -16.18 -3.47 -10.87
CA ASN A 250 -17.56 -3.94 -10.82
C ASN A 250 -18.56 -2.83 -11.17
N ILE A 251 -18.35 -1.60 -10.69
CA ILE A 251 -19.13 -0.41 -11.07
C ILE A 251 -19.08 -0.23 -12.60
N LEU A 252 -17.89 -0.28 -13.20
CA LEU A 252 -17.74 -0.13 -14.65
C LEU A 252 -18.46 -1.21 -15.46
N ARG A 253 -18.58 -2.43 -14.94
CA ARG A 253 -19.32 -3.53 -15.59
C ARG A 253 -20.84 -3.37 -15.52
N HIS A 254 -21.33 -2.62 -14.53
CA HIS A 254 -22.76 -2.45 -14.24
C HIS A 254 -23.22 -1.01 -14.48
N LYS A 255 -22.56 -0.24 -15.36
CA LYS A 255 -22.95 1.12 -15.74
C LYS A 255 -24.41 1.13 -16.24
N GLY A 256 -25.25 1.98 -15.61
CA GLY A 256 -26.65 2.15 -15.95
C GLY A 256 -27.63 1.98 -14.77
N GLY A 257 -27.11 1.79 -13.56
CA GLY A 257 -27.95 1.76 -12.34
C GLY A 257 -28.45 3.15 -11.92
N GLU A 258 -29.31 3.20 -10.90
CA GLU A 258 -29.87 4.43 -10.33
C GLU A 258 -28.79 5.32 -9.68
N TRP A 259 -27.68 4.72 -9.25
CA TRP A 259 -26.55 5.43 -8.64
C TRP A 259 -25.62 6.02 -9.71
N ASP A 260 -25.77 7.30 -10.00
CA ASP A 260 -25.02 8.02 -11.04
C ASP A 260 -24.59 9.40 -10.51
N PRO A 261 -23.32 9.52 -10.03
CA PRO A 261 -22.76 10.80 -9.60
C PRO A 261 -22.72 11.87 -10.68
N GLY A 262 -22.63 11.49 -11.96
CA GLY A 262 -22.56 12.40 -13.09
C GLY A 262 -23.78 13.29 -13.27
N LYS A 263 -24.92 12.92 -12.67
CA LYS A 263 -26.14 13.75 -12.67
C LYS A 263 -26.00 15.08 -11.90
N TYR A 264 -24.98 15.17 -11.05
CA TYR A 264 -24.80 16.31 -10.13
C TYR A 264 -23.67 17.26 -10.56
N GLY A 265 -23.30 17.21 -11.85
CA GLY A 265 -22.30 18.12 -12.42
C GLY A 265 -20.93 17.98 -11.74
N ASP A 266 -20.31 19.12 -11.41
CA ASP A 266 -18.94 19.17 -10.86
C ASP A 266 -18.85 18.92 -9.35
N PHE A 267 -19.94 18.53 -8.70
CA PHE A 267 -19.91 18.26 -7.25
C PHE A 267 -19.23 16.91 -6.94
N TYR A 268 -19.38 15.92 -7.81
CA TYR A 268 -18.77 14.61 -7.67
C TYR A 268 -17.67 14.39 -8.69
N LEU A 269 -16.53 13.88 -8.23
CA LEU A 269 -15.40 13.51 -9.07
C LEU A 269 -14.95 12.08 -8.74
N ASP A 270 -14.83 11.22 -9.73
CA ASP A 270 -14.32 9.86 -9.54
C ASP A 270 -12.84 9.77 -9.96
N LEU A 271 -11.96 9.68 -8.96
CA LEU A 271 -10.51 9.50 -9.13
C LEU A 271 -10.06 8.09 -8.79
N SER A 272 -10.93 7.09 -8.97
CA SER A 272 -10.60 5.68 -8.68
C SER A 272 -9.48 5.13 -9.57
N GLU A 273 -9.28 5.69 -10.77
CA GLU A 273 -8.18 5.32 -11.67
C GLU A 273 -6.84 5.95 -11.29
N HIS A 274 -6.83 7.04 -10.53
CA HIS A 274 -5.59 7.63 -10.03
C HIS A 274 -4.85 6.59 -9.18
N ARG A 275 -3.57 6.33 -9.46
CA ARG A 275 -2.88 5.17 -8.90
C ARG A 275 -2.49 5.33 -7.44
N GLU A 276 -1.81 6.43 -7.16
CA GLU A 276 -1.24 6.65 -5.82
C GLU A 276 -2.25 7.42 -4.96
N ILE A 277 -2.83 6.71 -4.01
CA ILE A 277 -3.80 7.33 -3.10
C ILE A 277 -3.14 8.46 -2.29
N ASN A 278 -1.86 8.34 -1.97
CA ASN A 278 -1.15 9.35 -1.18
C ASN A 278 -1.12 10.72 -1.86
N ASP A 279 -1.11 10.76 -3.21
CA ASP A 279 -1.22 12.02 -3.95
C ASP A 279 -2.56 12.70 -3.67
N LEU A 280 -3.65 11.92 -3.71
CA LEU A 280 -4.99 12.43 -3.42
C LEU A 280 -5.15 12.88 -1.96
N LEU A 281 -4.46 12.21 -1.02
CA LEU A 281 -4.47 12.62 0.38
C LEU A 281 -3.91 14.03 0.57
N LEU A 282 -2.91 14.42 -0.22
CA LEU A 282 -2.27 15.75 -0.12
C LEU A 282 -3.20 16.91 -0.49
N VAL A 283 -4.26 16.66 -1.24
CA VAL A 283 -5.27 17.67 -1.62
C VAL A 283 -6.59 17.50 -0.87
N THR A 284 -6.66 16.54 0.08
CA THR A 284 -7.86 16.21 0.82
C THR A 284 -8.02 17.07 2.07
N ASP A 285 -9.16 17.73 2.23
CA ASP A 285 -9.51 18.49 3.44
C ASP A 285 -10.22 17.64 4.48
N VAL A 286 -11.04 16.66 4.06
CA VAL A 286 -11.69 15.70 4.95
C VAL A 286 -11.65 14.32 4.31
N LEU A 287 -11.12 13.35 5.02
CA LEU A 287 -11.18 11.94 4.60
C LEU A 287 -12.40 11.26 5.22
N ILE A 288 -13.21 10.61 4.39
CA ILE A 288 -14.24 9.67 4.82
C ILE A 288 -13.76 8.27 4.46
N THR A 289 -13.64 7.42 5.47
CA THR A 289 -13.25 6.01 5.28
C THR A 289 -13.92 5.13 6.34
N ASP A 290 -13.54 3.85 6.39
CA ASP A 290 -14.10 2.90 7.36
C ASP A 290 -13.02 1.98 7.96
N TYR A 291 -12.71 0.85 7.33
CA TYR A 291 -11.74 -0.15 7.80
C TYR A 291 -10.49 -0.19 6.92
N SER A 292 -10.07 0.95 6.39
CA SER A 292 -8.98 1.06 5.45
C SER A 292 -7.67 1.48 6.12
N SER A 293 -6.57 0.86 5.70
CA SER A 293 -5.23 1.26 6.15
C SER A 293 -4.78 2.65 5.66
N VAL A 294 -5.56 3.31 4.82
CA VAL A 294 -5.33 4.69 4.39
C VAL A 294 -5.27 5.67 5.57
N ILE A 295 -5.91 5.32 6.70
CA ILE A 295 -5.88 6.12 7.93
C ILE A 295 -4.45 6.38 8.43
N PHE A 296 -3.53 5.45 8.24
CA PHE A 296 -2.15 5.62 8.70
C PHE A 296 -1.38 6.65 7.86
N ASP A 297 -1.60 6.67 6.55
CA ASP A 297 -0.98 7.65 5.66
C ASP A 297 -1.65 9.03 5.82
N TYR A 298 -3.00 9.07 5.93
CA TYR A 298 -3.73 10.33 6.10
C TYR A 298 -3.44 11.04 7.41
N PHE A 299 -3.00 10.31 8.43
CA PHE A 299 -2.60 10.90 9.71
C PHE A 299 -1.59 12.06 9.53
N PHE A 300 -0.64 11.91 8.62
CA PHE A 300 0.42 12.90 8.36
C PHE A 300 -0.08 14.16 7.63
N VAL A 301 -1.21 14.07 6.95
CA VAL A 301 -1.84 15.24 6.31
C VAL A 301 -2.34 16.25 7.34
N ASN A 302 -2.60 15.79 8.56
CA ASN A 302 -3.07 16.59 9.69
C ASN A 302 -4.38 17.35 9.39
N LYS A 303 -5.34 16.65 8.87
CA LYS A 303 -6.69 17.13 8.53
C LYS A 303 -7.76 16.20 9.14
N PRO A 304 -9.03 16.65 9.23
CA PRO A 304 -10.13 15.85 9.77
C PRO A 304 -10.36 14.53 9.04
N ILE A 305 -10.73 13.50 9.79
CA ILE A 305 -11.15 12.20 9.28
C ILE A 305 -12.49 11.80 9.89
N VAL A 306 -13.38 11.21 9.07
CA VAL A 306 -14.66 10.66 9.52
C VAL A 306 -14.71 9.17 9.21
N PHE A 307 -14.99 8.37 10.22
CA PHE A 307 -15.13 6.93 10.09
C PHE A 307 -16.60 6.58 9.82
N TYR A 308 -16.96 6.29 8.56
CA TYR A 308 -18.31 5.87 8.18
C TYR A 308 -18.45 4.36 8.28
N ALA A 309 -18.72 3.87 9.50
CA ALA A 309 -18.67 2.46 9.85
C ALA A 309 -20.05 1.87 10.19
N TYR A 310 -20.99 1.93 9.26
CA TYR A 310 -22.38 1.52 9.43
C TYR A 310 -22.60 0.00 9.62
N ASP A 311 -21.62 -0.80 9.29
CA ASP A 311 -21.67 -2.28 9.34
C ASP A 311 -20.55 -2.89 10.21
N ARG A 312 -20.12 -2.15 11.21
CA ARG A 312 -18.95 -2.48 12.03
C ARG A 312 -18.94 -3.89 12.58
N GLU A 313 -20.06 -4.33 13.19
CA GLU A 313 -20.17 -5.65 13.81
C GLU A 313 -19.94 -6.76 12.80
N VAL A 314 -20.59 -6.65 11.64
CA VAL A 314 -20.48 -7.65 10.56
C VAL A 314 -19.08 -7.68 9.95
N TYR A 315 -18.45 -6.50 9.80
CA TYR A 315 -17.15 -6.40 9.15
C TYR A 315 -16.01 -6.95 10.01
N ALA A 316 -16.01 -6.66 11.31
CA ALA A 316 -14.98 -7.08 12.26
C ALA A 316 -14.85 -8.61 12.34
N ASP A 317 -15.98 -9.31 12.37
CA ASP A 317 -16.01 -10.78 12.49
C ASP A 317 -15.45 -11.49 11.23
N GLY A 318 -15.60 -10.88 10.06
CA GLY A 318 -15.22 -11.53 8.81
C GLY A 318 -13.73 -11.46 8.45
N ARG A 319 -12.98 -10.44 8.90
CA ARG A 319 -11.61 -10.18 8.43
C ARG A 319 -10.52 -10.26 9.50
N GLY A 320 -10.87 -10.08 10.77
CA GLY A 320 -9.95 -10.02 11.91
C GLY A 320 -9.07 -8.78 11.89
N LEU A 321 -9.03 -8.06 12.99
CA LEU A 321 -8.17 -6.92 13.23
C LEU A 321 -7.06 -7.32 14.22
N TYR A 322 -5.90 -6.64 14.18
CA TYR A 322 -4.85 -6.87 15.17
C TYR A 322 -5.20 -6.31 16.55
N TYR A 323 -5.90 -5.19 16.57
CA TYR A 323 -6.34 -4.50 17.80
C TYR A 323 -7.85 -4.23 17.75
N PRO A 324 -8.50 -3.88 18.86
CA PRO A 324 -9.88 -3.37 18.85
C PRO A 324 -10.02 -2.20 17.89
N TYR A 325 -11.17 -2.08 17.22
CA TYR A 325 -11.40 -1.02 16.22
C TYR A 325 -11.25 0.38 16.80
N GLU A 326 -11.60 0.56 18.07
CA GLU A 326 -11.49 1.80 18.82
C GLU A 326 -10.06 2.34 18.89
N ASP A 327 -9.07 1.46 18.88
CA ASP A 327 -7.65 1.82 18.94
C ASP A 327 -7.16 2.51 17.67
N TYR A 328 -7.93 2.40 16.56
CA TYR A 328 -7.60 3.03 15.28
C TYR A 328 -8.27 4.39 15.07
N LEU A 329 -9.13 4.82 15.99
CA LEU A 329 -9.97 5.99 15.80
C LEU A 329 -9.28 7.25 16.29
N TYR A 330 -9.08 8.20 15.39
CA TYR A 330 -8.65 9.58 15.69
C TYR A 330 -9.55 10.61 14.98
N GLY A 331 -10.84 10.31 14.89
CA GLY A 331 -11.90 11.12 14.37
C GLY A 331 -13.27 10.56 14.78
N PRO A 332 -14.37 11.24 14.46
CA PRO A 332 -15.72 10.76 14.76
C PRO A 332 -16.08 9.50 13.96
N VAL A 333 -16.85 8.62 14.61
CA VAL A 333 -17.47 7.43 14.00
C VAL A 333 -18.94 7.72 13.79
N VAL A 334 -19.41 7.54 12.57
CA VAL A 334 -20.81 7.76 12.19
C VAL A 334 -21.38 6.56 11.44
N THR A 335 -22.67 6.33 11.57
CA THR A 335 -23.38 5.20 10.93
C THR A 335 -24.46 5.66 9.97
N GLY A 336 -24.92 6.91 10.11
CA GLY A 336 -25.95 7.52 9.30
C GLY A 336 -25.43 8.66 8.44
N GLN A 337 -26.11 8.90 7.31
CA GLN A 337 -25.69 9.92 6.35
C GLN A 337 -25.83 11.36 6.88
N GLN A 338 -26.82 11.65 7.70
CA GLN A 338 -26.98 12.99 8.30
C GLN A 338 -25.84 13.28 9.28
N GLU A 339 -25.44 12.28 10.06
CA GLU A 339 -24.29 12.37 10.96
C GLU A 339 -23.00 12.55 10.17
N LEU A 340 -22.88 11.85 9.02
CA LEU A 340 -21.72 11.97 8.11
C LEU A 340 -21.59 13.41 7.61
N ILE A 341 -22.64 14.00 7.06
CA ILE A 341 -22.66 15.37 6.55
C ILE A 341 -22.27 16.36 7.66
N ARG A 342 -22.85 16.20 8.85
CA ARG A 342 -22.55 17.05 10.01
C ARG A 342 -21.08 16.93 10.41
N ALA A 343 -20.54 15.70 10.54
CA ALA A 343 -19.16 15.47 10.93
C ALA A 343 -18.16 16.05 9.93
N VAL A 344 -18.45 15.98 8.62
CA VAL A 344 -17.64 16.62 7.57
C VAL A 344 -17.60 18.13 7.74
N ARG A 345 -18.74 18.76 8.04
CA ARG A 345 -18.83 20.23 8.24
C ARG A 345 -18.18 20.70 9.53
N GLU A 346 -18.30 19.95 10.60
CA GLU A 346 -17.69 20.24 11.90
C GLU A 346 -16.16 20.14 11.84
N GLY A 347 -15.62 19.19 11.07
CA GLY A 347 -14.19 19.03 10.88
C GLY A 347 -13.41 18.75 12.17
N ASP A 348 -13.97 17.91 13.06
CA ASP A 348 -13.36 17.59 14.35
C ASP A 348 -12.06 16.79 14.14
N MET A 349 -10.97 17.30 14.69
CA MET A 349 -9.64 16.70 14.63
C MET A 349 -9.40 15.61 15.68
N ALA A 350 -10.23 15.53 16.70
CA ALA A 350 -10.07 14.60 17.84
C ALA A 350 -8.62 14.56 18.39
N GLU A 351 -8.03 15.71 18.65
CA GLU A 351 -6.61 15.92 18.98
C GLU A 351 -6.12 15.01 20.13
N GLU A 352 -6.96 14.78 21.13
CA GLU A 352 -6.66 13.92 22.28
C GLU A 352 -6.35 12.46 21.91
N LYS A 353 -6.87 11.98 20.77
CA LYS A 353 -6.66 10.61 20.29
C LYS A 353 -5.45 10.47 19.36
N ARG A 354 -5.03 11.58 18.75
CA ARG A 354 -3.97 11.58 17.74
C ARG A 354 -2.62 11.15 18.31
N ALA A 355 -2.24 11.68 19.47
CA ALA A 355 -0.97 11.34 20.11
C ALA A 355 -0.86 9.84 20.45
N ALA A 356 -1.93 9.24 20.97
CA ALA A 356 -1.96 7.80 21.26
C ALA A 356 -1.89 6.95 19.98
N PHE A 357 -2.57 7.38 18.91
CA PHE A 357 -2.54 6.71 17.63
C PHE A 357 -1.13 6.76 17.00
N GLU A 358 -0.49 7.93 16.98
CA GLU A 358 0.88 8.12 16.48
C GLU A 358 1.87 7.24 17.23
N GLN A 359 1.87 7.33 18.56
CA GLN A 359 2.75 6.54 19.42
C GLN A 359 2.63 5.04 19.16
N ARG A 360 1.41 4.56 18.95
CA ARG A 360 1.15 3.13 18.74
C ARG A 360 1.49 2.67 17.33
N PHE A 361 1.19 3.45 16.30
CA PHE A 361 1.21 2.94 14.93
C PHE A 361 2.25 3.58 14.03
N LEU A 362 2.74 4.78 14.34
CA LEU A 362 3.50 5.60 13.41
C LEU A 362 4.80 6.19 13.98
N SER A 363 5.16 5.85 15.22
CA SER A 363 6.25 6.48 15.98
C SER A 363 7.64 6.42 15.30
N ALA A 364 7.81 5.62 14.26
CA ALA A 364 9.04 5.57 13.49
C ALA A 364 8.94 6.25 12.11
N CYS A 365 7.82 6.94 11.82
CA CYS A 365 7.61 7.67 10.55
C CYS A 365 7.75 9.18 10.80
N ASP A 366 8.91 9.74 10.51
CA ASP A 366 9.29 11.13 10.81
C ASP A 366 10.00 11.84 9.64
N GLY A 367 9.82 11.32 8.40
CA GLY A 367 10.45 11.84 7.19
C GLY A 367 11.82 11.24 6.86
N HIS A 368 12.32 10.32 7.70
CA HIS A 368 13.62 9.65 7.53
C HIS A 368 13.49 8.13 7.42
N SER A 369 12.31 7.64 7.05
CA SER A 369 12.02 6.20 6.97
C SER A 369 12.83 5.52 5.88
N THR A 370 12.99 6.17 4.74
CA THR A 370 13.76 5.67 3.59
C THR A 370 15.22 5.48 3.95
N GLU A 371 15.82 6.51 4.54
CA GLU A 371 17.21 6.49 5.00
C GLU A 371 17.45 5.35 5.97
N ARG A 372 16.65 5.25 7.04
CA ARG A 372 16.80 4.19 8.05
C ARG A 372 16.58 2.80 7.48
N THR A 373 15.63 2.66 6.54
CA THR A 373 15.38 1.39 5.84
C THR A 373 16.60 0.99 5.01
N CYS A 374 17.16 1.90 4.23
CA CYS A 374 18.34 1.65 3.42
C CYS A 374 19.57 1.33 4.29
N LYS A 375 19.82 2.11 5.35
CA LYS A 375 20.91 1.86 6.29
C LYS A 375 20.80 0.46 6.92
N TRP A 376 19.60 0.04 7.30
CA TRP A 376 19.40 -1.27 7.90
C TRP A 376 19.51 -2.42 6.89
N ILE A 377 19.03 -2.25 5.68
CA ILE A 377 19.06 -3.31 4.66
C ILE A 377 20.48 -3.47 4.09
N PHE A 378 21.12 -2.38 3.73
CA PHE A 378 22.40 -2.38 3.00
C PHE A 378 23.62 -2.17 3.89
N GLY A 379 23.44 -1.76 5.16
CA GLY A 379 24.54 -1.57 6.11
C GLY A 379 25.45 -0.35 5.82
N LYS A 380 25.05 0.52 4.88
CA LYS A 380 25.75 1.76 4.51
C LYS A 380 24.83 2.96 4.67
N GLU A 381 25.40 4.11 5.02
CA GLU A 381 24.77 5.39 4.74
C GLU A 381 24.88 5.60 3.22
N ALA A 382 23.75 5.49 2.51
CA ALA A 382 23.72 5.82 1.10
C ALA A 382 23.80 7.35 0.99
N GLY A 383 24.84 7.88 0.33
CA GLY A 383 24.87 9.26 -0.14
C GLY A 383 25.58 10.32 0.71
N THR A 384 26.78 10.03 1.23
CA THR A 384 27.71 11.10 1.68
C THR A 384 29.07 11.02 0.96
N ASP A 385 29.06 10.64 -0.32
CA ASP A 385 30.23 10.80 -1.15
C ASP A 385 29.93 11.81 -2.27
N GLY A 386 30.29 13.06 -2.03
CA GLY A 386 30.37 13.99 -3.15
C GLY A 386 29.98 15.44 -2.86
N ASN A 387 30.83 16.13 -2.27
CA ASN A 387 31.37 17.46 -2.49
C ASN A 387 31.47 18.32 -1.21
N CYS A 388 32.59 18.17 -0.55
CA CYS A 388 33.29 19.30 0.02
C CYS A 388 34.61 19.41 -0.79
N ASP A 389 34.58 20.23 -1.80
CA ASP A 389 35.73 21.02 -2.28
C ASP A 389 35.20 22.28 -3.01
#